data_7d15f64ad5bc55ccb44b54ee9ecc68c1
#
_entry.id   7d15f64ad5bc55ccb44b54ee9ecc68c1
#
_cell.length_a   1.000
_cell.length_b   1.000
_cell.length_c   1.000
_cell.angle_alpha   90.00
_cell.angle_beta   90.00
_cell.angle_gamma   90.00
#
_symmetry.space_group_name_H-M   'P 1'
#
loop_
_entity.id
_entity.type
_entity.pdbx_description
1 polymer ?
#
loop_
_entity_poly.entity_id
_entity_poly.type
_entity_poly.pdbx_seq_one_letter_code
_entity_poly.pdbx_strand_id
1 'polypeptide(L)'
;DGKTVMINVYMTKYKKVISMPFEEYVKGVVAAEMPAAFESEALKAQAVAARTYALSRLKEFAGTGCGQHKGADICTNPAHCQAYTEKEDMRKAWGKNTDYYWERVSDAVEGTKGMVAMYEDLLIDPVFHAISGGRTENSEDVWRSKIPYLRSVSSPYEQEASKFSSSKEFSKLEFIRILRNNISGLRLN
;
A
#
# COMPACT_ATOMS: atom_id res chain seq x y z
N ASP A 1 -17.42 6.14 25.57
CA ASP A 1 -18.36 5.26 24.86
C ASP A 1 -17.64 4.66 23.66
N GLY A 2 -17.31 3.34 23.76
CA GLY A 2 -16.53 2.63 22.75
C GLY A 2 -17.34 2.27 21.49
N LYS A 3 -17.88 3.27 20.79
CA LYS A 3 -18.56 3.04 19.52
C LYS A 3 -17.55 2.54 18.49
N THR A 4 -17.82 1.39 17.88
CA THR A 4 -17.01 0.87 16.78
C THR A 4 -17.14 1.78 15.58
N VAL A 5 -16.04 2.34 15.10
CA VAL A 5 -15.99 3.11 13.84
C VAL A 5 -16.23 2.16 12.67
N MET A 6 -17.14 2.53 11.78
CA MET A 6 -17.47 1.75 10.59
C MET A 6 -16.91 2.43 9.34
N ILE A 7 -16.56 1.65 8.32
CA ILE A 7 -16.13 2.13 7.01
C ILE A 7 -16.93 1.46 5.90
N ASN A 8 -17.34 2.23 4.90
CA ASN A 8 -18.07 1.73 3.74
C ASN A 8 -17.08 1.44 2.60
N VAL A 9 -16.81 0.18 2.34
CA VAL A 9 -15.82 -0.28 1.38
C VAL A 9 -16.49 -0.79 0.12
N TYR A 10 -16.16 -0.22 -1.03
CA TYR A 10 -16.54 -0.82 -2.30
C TYR A 10 -15.62 -2.00 -2.61
N MET A 11 -16.15 -3.20 -2.50
CA MET A 11 -15.45 -4.44 -2.78
C MET A 11 -15.48 -4.73 -4.27
N THR A 12 -14.35 -4.57 -4.96
CA THR A 12 -14.23 -4.81 -6.41
C THR A 12 -14.58 -6.25 -6.80
N LYS A 13 -14.21 -7.22 -5.95
CA LYS A 13 -14.55 -8.65 -6.09
C LYS A 13 -16.06 -8.90 -6.16
N TYR A 14 -16.84 -8.20 -5.34
CA TYR A 14 -18.30 -8.39 -5.21
C TYR A 14 -19.11 -7.33 -5.92
N LYS A 15 -18.46 -6.27 -6.45
CA LYS A 15 -19.08 -5.12 -7.11
C LYS A 15 -20.16 -4.43 -6.26
N LYS A 16 -19.96 -4.36 -4.95
CA LYS A 16 -20.91 -3.74 -4.00
C LYS A 16 -20.18 -3.05 -2.85
N VAL A 17 -20.88 -2.10 -2.21
CA VAL A 17 -20.42 -1.49 -0.96
C VAL A 17 -20.77 -2.40 0.20
N ILE A 18 -19.81 -2.64 1.08
CA ILE A 18 -19.96 -3.39 2.33
C ILE A 18 -19.51 -2.48 3.47
N SER A 19 -20.35 -2.34 4.48
CA SER A 19 -19.99 -1.67 5.74
C SER A 19 -19.33 -2.69 6.67
N MET A 20 -18.16 -2.34 7.21
CA MET A 20 -17.41 -3.20 8.12
C MET A 20 -16.72 -2.39 9.21
N PRO A 21 -16.30 -3.00 10.34
CA PRO A 21 -15.46 -2.33 11.32
C PRO A 21 -14.18 -1.81 10.69
N PHE A 22 -13.80 -0.57 11.04
CA PHE A 22 -12.65 0.12 10.46
C PHE A 22 -11.33 -0.66 10.63
N GLU A 23 -11.08 -1.21 11.83
CA GLU A 23 -9.86 -1.98 12.08
C GLU A 23 -9.86 -3.33 11.31
N GLU A 24 -11.00 -3.94 11.04
CA GLU A 24 -11.07 -5.14 10.17
C GLU A 24 -10.70 -4.81 8.72
N TYR A 25 -11.09 -3.62 8.23
CA TYR A 25 -10.60 -3.12 6.95
C TYR A 25 -9.07 -2.95 6.96
N VAL A 26 -8.51 -2.35 8.00
CA VAL A 26 -7.04 -2.16 8.13
C VAL A 26 -6.30 -3.50 8.11
N LYS A 27 -6.82 -4.54 8.79
CA LYS A 27 -6.24 -5.90 8.74
C LYS A 27 -6.16 -6.43 7.31
N GLY A 28 -7.24 -6.31 6.55
CA GLY A 28 -7.28 -6.75 5.16
C GLY A 28 -6.31 -5.99 4.26
N VAL A 29 -6.08 -4.70 4.52
CA VAL A 29 -5.08 -3.90 3.79
C VAL A 29 -3.67 -4.36 4.13
N VAL A 30 -3.32 -4.50 5.42
CA VAL A 30 -1.98 -4.96 5.84
C VAL A 30 -1.68 -6.34 5.24
N ALA A 31 -2.65 -7.26 5.28
CA ALA A 31 -2.49 -8.61 4.72
C ALA A 31 -2.29 -8.62 3.20
N ALA A 32 -2.84 -7.62 2.48
CA ALA A 32 -2.69 -7.49 1.04
C ALA A 32 -1.38 -6.82 0.62
N GLU A 33 -0.89 -5.86 1.42
CA GLU A 33 0.24 -5.00 1.06
C GLU A 33 1.59 -5.54 1.55
N MET A 34 1.62 -6.32 2.63
CA MET A 34 2.86 -6.76 3.26
C MET A 34 2.86 -8.26 3.54
N PRO A 35 3.98 -8.99 3.25
CA PRO A 35 4.10 -10.38 3.67
C PRO A 35 3.98 -10.52 5.20
N ALA A 36 3.03 -11.31 5.68
CA ALA A 36 2.76 -11.49 7.10
C ALA A 36 3.92 -12.14 7.89
N ALA A 37 4.94 -12.66 7.18
CA ALA A 37 6.18 -13.16 7.76
C ALA A 37 7.20 -12.06 8.11
N PHE A 38 6.96 -10.80 7.70
CA PHE A 38 7.84 -9.69 8.02
C PHE A 38 7.84 -9.40 9.52
N GLU A 39 8.83 -8.62 9.97
CA GLU A 39 8.97 -8.25 11.38
C GLU A 39 7.72 -7.53 11.90
N SER A 40 7.39 -7.75 13.17
CA SER A 40 6.19 -7.20 13.81
C SER A 40 6.11 -5.69 13.69
N GLU A 41 7.23 -4.99 13.85
CA GLU A 41 7.28 -3.52 13.75
C GLU A 41 7.04 -3.02 12.33
N ALA A 42 7.42 -3.80 11.31
CA ALA A 42 7.10 -3.49 9.92
C ALA A 42 5.59 -3.62 9.65
N LEU A 43 4.95 -4.69 10.15
CA LEU A 43 3.50 -4.86 10.07
C LEU A 43 2.75 -3.73 10.80
N LYS A 44 3.24 -3.31 11.97
CA LYS A 44 2.70 -2.17 12.73
C LYS A 44 2.82 -0.85 11.95
N ALA A 45 3.97 -0.59 11.35
CA ALA A 45 4.17 0.61 10.52
C ALA A 45 3.19 0.63 9.33
N GLN A 46 3.00 -0.51 8.65
CA GLN A 46 2.03 -0.65 7.58
C GLN A 46 0.60 -0.41 8.07
N ALA A 47 0.25 -0.90 9.27
CA ALA A 47 -1.07 -0.69 9.87
C ALA A 47 -1.33 0.80 10.15
N VAL A 48 -0.34 1.54 10.66
CA VAL A 48 -0.45 3.00 10.87
C VAL A 48 -0.62 3.73 9.54
N ALA A 49 0.16 3.38 8.51
CA ALA A 49 0.04 3.98 7.17
C ALA A 49 -1.35 3.70 6.55
N ALA A 50 -1.79 2.45 6.54
CA ALA A 50 -3.08 2.04 6.00
C ALA A 50 -4.25 2.74 6.72
N ARG A 51 -4.19 2.82 8.05
CA ARG A 51 -5.19 3.50 8.90
C ARG A 51 -5.23 5.00 8.60
N THR A 52 -4.08 5.65 8.48
CA THR A 52 -3.97 7.08 8.17
C THR A 52 -4.64 7.39 6.83
N TYR A 53 -4.33 6.62 5.79
CA TYR A 53 -4.97 6.78 4.48
C TYR A 53 -6.47 6.52 4.55
N ALA A 54 -6.92 5.44 5.18
CA ALA A 54 -8.32 5.11 5.27
C ALA A 54 -9.12 6.18 6.05
N LEU A 55 -8.54 6.71 7.14
CA LEU A 55 -9.17 7.77 7.93
C LEU A 55 -9.35 9.07 7.12
N SER A 56 -8.37 9.44 6.27
CA SER A 56 -8.48 10.61 5.40
C SER A 56 -9.60 10.49 4.35
N ARG A 57 -10.11 9.28 4.11
CA ARG A 57 -11.23 9.00 3.21
C ARG A 57 -12.57 8.90 3.91
N LEU A 58 -12.59 8.70 5.22
CA LEU A 58 -13.79 8.41 5.99
C LEU A 58 -14.68 9.64 6.10
N LYS A 59 -15.84 9.61 5.45
CA LYS A 59 -16.77 10.75 5.38
C LYS A 59 -17.30 11.17 6.74
N GLU A 60 -17.43 10.25 7.68
CA GLU A 60 -17.82 10.54 9.08
C GLU A 60 -16.85 11.54 9.74
N PHE A 61 -15.59 11.59 9.31
CA PHE A 61 -14.56 12.51 9.79
C PHE A 61 -14.17 13.58 8.74
N ALA A 62 -15.12 14.01 7.93
CA ALA A 62 -14.93 15.00 6.86
C ALA A 62 -13.96 14.54 5.74
N GLY A 63 -13.74 13.25 5.60
CA GLY A 63 -12.92 12.68 4.54
C GLY A 63 -13.57 12.77 3.16
N THR A 64 -12.73 12.65 2.12
CA THR A 64 -13.13 12.86 0.72
C THR A 64 -14.04 11.76 0.15
N GLY A 65 -14.03 10.58 0.77
CA GLY A 65 -14.67 9.38 0.24
C GLY A 65 -13.99 8.81 -1.00
N CYS A 66 -14.58 7.75 -1.57
CA CYS A 66 -14.10 7.15 -2.82
C CYS A 66 -14.63 7.94 -4.03
N GLY A 67 -13.74 8.55 -4.81
CA GLY A 67 -14.11 9.33 -5.98
C GLY A 67 -14.74 8.52 -7.13
N GLN A 68 -14.51 7.19 -7.17
CA GLN A 68 -15.03 6.32 -8.24
C GLN A 68 -16.33 5.61 -7.86
N HIS A 69 -16.64 5.47 -6.57
CA HIS A 69 -17.77 4.65 -6.11
C HIS A 69 -18.65 5.41 -5.13
N LYS A 70 -19.81 5.88 -5.64
CA LYS A 70 -20.79 6.59 -4.81
C LYS A 70 -21.23 5.73 -3.63
N GLY A 71 -21.28 6.34 -2.44
CA GLY A 71 -21.68 5.66 -1.20
C GLY A 71 -20.54 4.93 -0.47
N ALA A 72 -19.37 4.76 -1.09
CA ALA A 72 -18.19 4.21 -0.43
C ALA A 72 -17.29 5.32 0.13
N ASP A 73 -16.60 5.02 1.22
CA ASP A 73 -15.49 5.81 1.74
C ASP A 73 -14.20 5.46 1.00
N ILE A 74 -14.04 4.19 0.66
CA ILE A 74 -12.83 3.64 0.03
C ILE A 74 -13.19 2.47 -0.88
N CYS A 75 -12.28 2.06 -1.79
CA CYS A 75 -12.45 0.84 -2.59
C CYS A 75 -11.22 -0.07 -2.51
N THR A 76 -11.39 -1.34 -2.88
CA THR A 76 -10.33 -2.36 -2.86
C THR A 76 -9.56 -2.45 -4.17
N ASN A 77 -9.53 -1.36 -4.95
CA ASN A 77 -8.71 -1.24 -6.16
C ASN A 77 -7.38 -0.56 -5.80
N PRO A 78 -6.22 -1.25 -5.86
CA PRO A 78 -4.92 -0.68 -5.51
C PRO A 78 -4.49 0.47 -6.44
N ALA A 79 -5.02 0.54 -7.66
CA ALA A 79 -4.76 1.64 -8.58
C ALA A 79 -5.57 2.91 -8.24
N HIS A 80 -6.51 2.85 -7.30
CA HIS A 80 -7.34 3.99 -6.92
C HIS A 80 -7.31 4.30 -5.42
N CYS A 81 -7.42 3.27 -4.57
CA CYS A 81 -7.36 3.42 -3.10
C CYS A 81 -6.27 2.52 -2.52
N GLN A 82 -6.63 1.37 -1.94
CA GLN A 82 -5.68 0.43 -1.34
C GLN A 82 -6.00 -1.00 -1.76
N ALA A 83 -4.98 -1.86 -1.87
CA ALA A 83 -5.21 -3.28 -1.96
C ALA A 83 -5.88 -3.78 -0.68
N TYR A 84 -6.67 -4.82 -0.81
CA TYR A 84 -7.40 -5.44 0.30
C TYR A 84 -7.59 -6.92 0.03
N THR A 85 -7.47 -7.73 1.06
CA THR A 85 -7.76 -9.16 0.99
C THR A 85 -8.55 -9.63 2.22
N GLU A 86 -9.36 -10.66 2.04
CA GLU A 86 -10.03 -11.34 3.13
C GLU A 86 -9.16 -12.51 3.61
N LYS A 87 -9.28 -12.90 4.89
CA LYS A 87 -8.56 -14.07 5.44
C LYS A 87 -8.72 -15.31 4.58
N GLU A 88 -9.95 -15.58 4.12
CA GLU A 88 -10.25 -16.74 3.29
C GLU A 88 -9.53 -16.74 1.95
N ASP A 89 -9.32 -15.57 1.35
CA ASP A 89 -8.58 -15.44 0.08
C ASP A 89 -7.10 -15.78 0.27
N MET A 90 -6.54 -15.52 1.47
CA MET A 90 -5.16 -15.85 1.80
C MET A 90 -4.91 -17.33 2.08
N ARG A 91 -5.94 -18.15 2.28
CA ARG A 91 -5.78 -19.62 2.51
C ARG A 91 -4.97 -20.30 1.42
N LYS A 92 -5.14 -19.89 0.17
CA LYS A 92 -4.40 -20.47 -0.96
C LYS A 92 -2.91 -20.12 -0.91
N ALA A 93 -2.59 -18.90 -0.51
CA ALA A 93 -1.20 -18.41 -0.46
C ALA A 93 -0.48 -18.85 0.82
N TRP A 94 -1.17 -18.84 1.96
CA TRP A 94 -0.59 -19.12 3.29
C TRP A 94 -0.75 -20.57 3.73
N GLY A 95 -1.65 -21.36 3.11
CA GLY A 95 -1.88 -22.78 3.40
C GLY A 95 -2.16 -23.03 4.88
N LYS A 96 -1.46 -23.98 5.48
CA LYS A 96 -1.59 -24.35 6.91
C LYS A 96 -1.21 -23.21 7.88
N ASN A 97 -0.49 -22.20 7.43
CA ASN A 97 -0.08 -21.06 8.26
C ASN A 97 -1.10 -19.92 8.26
N THR A 98 -2.26 -20.09 7.63
CA THR A 98 -3.26 -18.99 7.49
C THR A 98 -3.65 -18.37 8.82
N ASP A 99 -3.98 -19.17 9.82
CA ASP A 99 -4.40 -18.66 11.12
C ASP A 99 -3.25 -17.94 11.84
N TYR A 100 -2.05 -18.51 11.83
CA TYR A 100 -0.86 -17.90 12.39
C TYR A 100 -0.52 -16.54 11.74
N TYR A 101 -0.52 -16.46 10.42
CA TYR A 101 -0.22 -15.20 9.73
C TYR A 101 -1.32 -14.15 9.91
N TRP A 102 -2.58 -14.59 9.95
CA TRP A 102 -3.67 -13.67 10.23
C TRP A 102 -3.63 -13.11 11.65
N GLU A 103 -3.23 -13.92 12.62
CA GLU A 103 -3.01 -13.49 14.00
C GLU A 103 -1.90 -12.43 14.07
N ARG A 104 -0.75 -12.67 13.43
CA ARG A 104 0.34 -11.67 13.36
C ARG A 104 -0.12 -10.31 12.79
N VAL A 105 -0.90 -10.34 11.72
CA VAL A 105 -1.49 -9.12 11.15
C VAL A 105 -2.46 -8.47 12.14
N SER A 106 -3.31 -9.27 12.78
CA SER A 106 -4.28 -8.77 13.76
C SER A 106 -3.59 -8.14 14.97
N ASP A 107 -2.54 -8.75 15.49
CA ASP A 107 -1.76 -8.23 16.61
C ASP A 107 -1.08 -6.90 16.27
N ALA A 108 -0.56 -6.76 15.06
CA ALA A 108 0.05 -5.52 14.59
C ALA A 108 -0.98 -4.38 14.48
N VAL A 109 -2.18 -4.68 13.99
CA VAL A 109 -3.28 -3.71 13.86
C VAL A 109 -3.82 -3.31 15.24
N GLU A 110 -4.10 -4.28 16.10
CA GLU A 110 -4.58 -4.01 17.48
C GLU A 110 -3.53 -3.28 18.30
N GLY A 111 -2.24 -3.68 18.21
CA GLY A 111 -1.13 -3.03 18.92
C GLY A 111 -0.86 -1.59 18.51
N THR A 112 -1.43 -1.15 17.38
CA THR A 112 -1.35 0.23 16.86
C THR A 112 -2.71 0.92 16.78
N LYS A 113 -3.72 0.36 17.42
CA LYS A 113 -5.09 0.88 17.37
C LYS A 113 -5.15 2.35 17.79
N GLY A 114 -5.82 3.17 16.97
CA GLY A 114 -5.93 4.61 17.17
C GLY A 114 -4.68 5.41 16.78
N MET A 115 -3.56 4.78 16.40
CA MET A 115 -2.37 5.48 15.95
C MET A 115 -2.50 5.83 14.46
N VAL A 116 -2.22 7.09 14.14
CA VAL A 116 -2.17 7.65 12.78
C VAL A 116 -0.93 8.53 12.63
N ALA A 117 -0.48 8.73 11.41
CA ALA A 117 0.63 9.61 11.11
C ALA A 117 0.12 11.02 10.75
N MET A 118 0.69 12.05 11.40
CA MET A 118 0.29 13.44 11.24
C MET A 118 1.51 14.33 11.00
N TYR A 119 1.27 15.45 10.32
CA TYR A 119 2.21 16.54 10.18
C TYR A 119 1.46 17.86 10.40
N GLU A 120 1.93 18.70 11.33
CA GLU A 120 1.28 19.98 11.68
C GLU A 120 -0.24 19.83 11.92
N ASP A 121 -0.61 18.86 12.76
CA ASP A 121 -2.01 18.54 13.15
C ASP A 121 -2.93 18.08 12.01
N LEU A 122 -2.37 17.77 10.83
CA LEU A 122 -3.09 17.20 9.70
C LEU A 122 -2.64 15.77 9.40
N LEU A 123 -3.55 14.91 8.97
CA LEU A 123 -3.19 13.59 8.48
C LEU A 123 -2.25 13.72 7.29
N ILE A 124 -1.16 12.96 7.27
CA ILE A 124 -0.26 12.91 6.12
C ILE A 124 -0.87 12.11 4.95
N ASP A 125 -0.32 12.27 3.76
CA ASP A 125 -0.47 11.32 2.66
C ASP A 125 0.58 10.19 2.86
N PRO A 126 0.17 9.02 3.39
CA PRO A 126 1.09 7.98 3.85
C PRO A 126 1.51 7.04 2.71
N VAL A 127 2.18 7.59 1.71
CA VAL A 127 2.72 6.81 0.59
C VAL A 127 3.81 5.85 1.06
N PHE A 128 3.87 4.67 0.46
CA PHE A 128 4.87 3.65 0.74
C PHE A 128 5.26 2.89 -0.54
N HIS A 129 6.38 2.19 -0.47
CA HIS A 129 6.90 1.35 -1.56
C HIS A 129 7.60 0.13 -0.96
N ALA A 130 7.80 -0.90 -1.77
CA ALA A 130 8.43 -2.15 -1.31
C ALA A 130 9.95 -2.05 -1.19
N ILE A 131 10.62 -1.37 -2.12
CA ILE A 131 12.09 -1.28 -2.21
C ILE A 131 12.44 0.09 -2.78
N SER A 132 13.30 0.85 -2.09
CA SER A 132 13.74 2.20 -2.51
C SER A 132 15.04 2.20 -3.31
N GLY A 133 15.76 1.07 -3.34
CA GLY A 133 17.11 1.03 -3.92
C GLY A 133 18.20 1.54 -2.99
N GLY A 134 17.94 1.64 -1.68
CA GLY A 134 18.85 2.08 -0.63
C GLY A 134 18.66 3.52 -0.18
N ARG A 135 17.82 4.30 -0.86
CA ARG A 135 17.44 5.67 -0.49
C ARG A 135 16.09 6.01 -1.10
N THR A 136 15.23 6.63 -0.32
CA THR A 136 13.96 7.16 -0.82
C THR A 136 14.16 8.44 -1.63
N GLU A 137 13.18 8.83 -2.44
CA GLU A 137 13.20 10.06 -3.22
C GLU A 137 12.47 11.21 -2.49
N ASN A 138 12.77 12.46 -2.85
CA ASN A 138 11.92 13.59 -2.46
C ASN A 138 10.63 13.57 -3.28
N SER A 139 9.53 14.06 -2.70
CA SER A 139 8.25 14.05 -3.38
C SER A 139 8.23 14.82 -4.71
N GLU A 140 8.98 15.92 -4.82
CA GLU A 140 9.08 16.71 -6.06
C GLU A 140 9.86 16.02 -7.19
N ASP A 141 10.72 15.05 -6.86
CA ASP A 141 11.48 14.27 -7.84
C ASP A 141 10.63 13.15 -8.44
N VAL A 142 9.56 12.73 -7.73
CA VAL A 142 8.59 11.69 -8.18
C VAL A 142 7.29 12.32 -8.66
N TRP A 143 6.79 13.33 -7.93
CA TRP A 143 5.57 14.07 -8.24
C TRP A 143 5.92 15.56 -8.43
N ARG A 144 4.92 16.39 -8.71
CA ARG A 144 5.16 17.82 -9.00
C ARG A 144 5.33 18.68 -7.75
N SER A 145 4.86 18.22 -6.59
CA SER A 145 4.74 19.04 -5.39
C SER A 145 5.77 18.66 -4.34
N LYS A 146 6.43 19.67 -3.78
CA LYS A 146 7.29 19.50 -2.61
C LYS A 146 6.43 19.34 -1.36
N ILE A 147 6.41 18.14 -0.81
CA ILE A 147 5.70 17.80 0.42
C ILE A 147 6.70 17.77 1.57
N PRO A 148 6.53 18.57 2.64
CA PRO A 148 7.57 18.79 3.65
C PRO A 148 7.97 17.53 4.43
N TYR A 149 7.06 16.59 4.61
CA TYR A 149 7.31 15.32 5.30
C TYR A 149 7.71 14.15 4.38
N LEU A 150 7.66 14.29 3.05
CA LEU A 150 8.10 13.27 2.09
C LEU A 150 9.47 13.65 1.54
N ARG A 151 10.51 13.37 2.33
CA ARG A 151 11.90 13.71 2.02
C ARG A 151 12.76 12.48 1.83
N SER A 152 13.76 12.60 1.00
CA SER A 152 14.76 11.57 0.76
C SER A 152 15.47 11.17 2.06
N VAL A 153 15.42 9.90 2.40
CA VAL A 153 16.12 9.30 3.55
C VAL A 153 16.87 8.03 3.14
N SER A 154 17.94 7.71 3.86
CA SER A 154 18.69 6.47 3.65
C SER A 154 17.86 5.25 4.11
N SER A 155 17.85 4.19 3.30
CA SER A 155 17.23 2.88 3.60
C SER A 155 18.25 1.76 3.35
N PRO A 156 19.26 1.60 4.22
CA PRO A 156 20.47 0.82 3.92
C PRO A 156 20.29 -0.70 3.93
N TYR A 157 19.17 -1.23 4.45
CA TYR A 157 18.99 -2.68 4.69
C TYR A 157 18.22 -3.41 3.57
N GLU A 158 18.01 -2.77 2.43
CA GLU A 158 17.22 -3.34 1.34
C GLU A 158 18.01 -4.26 0.39
N GLN A 159 19.35 -4.28 0.47
CA GLN A 159 20.23 -5.01 -0.46
C GLN A 159 19.97 -6.52 -0.47
N GLU A 160 19.46 -7.07 0.64
CA GLU A 160 19.13 -8.50 0.75
C GLU A 160 17.74 -8.83 0.17
N ALA A 161 16.96 -7.83 -0.21
CA ALA A 161 15.65 -8.05 -0.79
C ALA A 161 15.78 -8.70 -2.18
N SER A 162 15.02 -9.76 -2.42
CA SER A 162 15.10 -10.57 -3.65
C SER A 162 14.84 -9.78 -4.95
N LYS A 163 14.21 -8.61 -4.86
CA LYS A 163 13.92 -7.72 -5.99
C LYS A 163 14.75 -6.43 -5.98
N PHE A 164 15.78 -6.35 -5.13
CA PHE A 164 16.64 -5.17 -5.05
C PHE A 164 17.35 -4.86 -6.37
N SER A 165 17.80 -5.88 -7.06
CA SER A 165 18.39 -5.75 -8.41
C SER A 165 17.87 -6.84 -9.34
N SER A 166 17.79 -6.51 -10.61
CA SER A 166 17.51 -7.49 -11.67
C SER A 166 18.34 -7.15 -12.91
N SER A 167 18.75 -8.17 -13.65
CA SER A 167 19.45 -8.02 -14.91
C SER A 167 18.70 -8.77 -16.03
N LYS A 168 18.75 -8.23 -17.22
CA LYS A 168 18.26 -8.90 -18.43
C LYS A 168 19.26 -8.68 -19.54
N GLU A 169 19.74 -9.77 -20.11
CA GLU A 169 20.68 -9.75 -21.22
C GLU A 169 19.92 -9.78 -22.55
N PHE A 170 20.41 -9.02 -23.52
CA PHE A 170 19.91 -9.01 -24.89
C PHE A 170 21.08 -9.17 -25.85
N SER A 171 20.89 -9.91 -26.93
CA SER A 171 21.80 -9.82 -28.05
C SER A 171 21.77 -8.42 -28.66
N LYS A 172 22.85 -8.01 -29.34
CA LYS A 172 22.91 -6.69 -30.00
C LYS A 172 21.72 -6.47 -30.95
N LEU A 173 21.35 -7.49 -31.71
CA LEU A 173 20.23 -7.41 -32.67
C LEU A 173 18.87 -7.26 -31.99
N GLU A 174 18.64 -7.98 -30.90
CA GLU A 174 17.39 -7.83 -30.10
C GLU A 174 17.29 -6.44 -29.50
N PHE A 175 18.39 -5.95 -28.92
CA PHE A 175 18.42 -4.62 -28.32
C PHE A 175 18.14 -3.52 -29.35
N ILE A 176 18.79 -3.59 -30.54
CA ILE A 176 18.52 -2.67 -31.64
C ILE A 176 17.05 -2.72 -32.06
N ARG A 177 16.47 -3.93 -32.18
CA ARG A 177 15.06 -4.11 -32.53
C ARG A 177 14.14 -3.48 -31.52
N ILE A 178 14.38 -3.69 -30.19
CA ILE A 178 13.61 -3.08 -29.12
C ILE A 178 13.68 -1.56 -29.19
N LEU A 179 14.87 -0.99 -29.35
CA LEU A 179 15.03 0.47 -29.45
C LEU A 179 14.29 1.05 -30.64
N ARG A 180 14.41 0.45 -31.82
CA ARG A 180 13.72 0.92 -33.04
C ARG A 180 12.19 0.86 -32.91
N ASN A 181 11.66 -0.14 -32.23
CA ASN A 181 10.22 -0.30 -32.06
C ASN A 181 9.63 0.68 -31.03
N ASN A 182 10.43 1.19 -30.10
CA ASN A 182 9.95 2.01 -28.97
C ASN A 182 10.37 3.49 -29.07
N ILE A 183 11.35 3.81 -29.91
CA ILE A 183 11.86 5.19 -30.07
C ILE A 183 11.71 5.62 -31.53
N SER A 184 10.72 6.46 -31.76
CA SER A 184 10.44 7.02 -33.07
C SER A 184 11.61 7.87 -33.59
N GLY A 185 12.08 7.61 -34.80
CA GLY A 185 13.18 8.37 -35.46
C GLY A 185 14.60 7.99 -35.01
N LEU A 186 14.77 6.97 -34.15
CA LEU A 186 16.10 6.51 -33.76
C LEU A 186 16.86 5.88 -34.94
N ARG A 187 18.01 6.48 -35.28
CA ARG A 187 18.98 5.91 -36.26
C ARG A 187 20.14 5.31 -35.47
N LEU A 188 20.28 3.99 -35.53
CA LEU A 188 21.40 3.23 -34.99
C LEU A 188 22.31 2.79 -36.14
N ASN A 189 23.56 3.19 -36.08
CA ASN A 189 24.61 2.75 -37.03
C ASN A 189 25.20 1.40 -36.61
#